data_3d7bc099806d5946cbdd2b2b7355ab7a
#
_entry.id   3d7bc099806d5946cbdd2b2b7355ab7a
#
_cell.length_a   1.000
_cell.length_b   1.000
_cell.length_c   1.000
_cell.angle_alpha   90.00
_cell.angle_beta   90.00
_cell.angle_gamma   90.00
#
_symmetry.space_group_name_H-M   'P 1'
#
loop_
_entity.id
_entity.type
_entity.pdbx_description
1 polymer ?
#
loop_
_entity_poly.entity_id
_entity_poly.type
_entity_poly.pdbx_seq_one_letter_code
_entity_poly.pdbx_strand_id
1 'polypeptide(L)'
;ATKKCVFLIKQIYSPIVKKLVVAKNIQDAELSKLLENMYRAVNIGLVNELKIICDKLKIDIFNVIELAATKNFGFQKFLPGPGLGGHCIPIDPYYLSWISKKNGYVPKFISIAGKINRSIPKWIVKKMLSNLKSKNLKVLILGVSYKKNIEDDRESPSFNIMKILKSKNIKFEYNDPFFLKLRKSREFNFKKKSIELNKKNLKK
;
A
#
# COMPACT_ATOMS: atom_id res chain seq x y z
N ALA A 1 -14.86 -29.39 9.42
CA ALA A 1 -15.60 -29.85 8.24
C ALA A 1 -15.58 -31.39 8.20
N THR A 2 -16.67 -32.02 7.77
CA THR A 2 -16.71 -33.48 7.59
C THR A 2 -16.03 -33.88 6.27
N LYS A 3 -15.65 -35.17 6.13
CA LYS A 3 -15.09 -35.70 4.88
C LYS A 3 -16.03 -35.44 3.68
N LYS A 4 -17.36 -35.56 3.91
CA LYS A 4 -18.38 -35.30 2.88
C LYS A 4 -18.39 -33.83 2.45
N CYS A 5 -18.28 -32.88 3.39
CA CYS A 5 -18.17 -31.45 3.05
C CYS A 5 -16.93 -31.14 2.22
N VAL A 6 -15.77 -31.72 2.60
CA VAL A 6 -14.52 -31.57 1.85
C VAL A 6 -14.64 -32.12 0.43
N PHE A 7 -15.28 -33.29 0.28
CA PHE A 7 -15.51 -33.88 -1.03
C PHE A 7 -16.37 -32.97 -1.91
N LEU A 8 -17.52 -32.52 -1.41
CA LEU A 8 -18.45 -31.67 -2.17
C LEU A 8 -17.78 -30.33 -2.58
N ILE A 9 -17.05 -29.68 -1.66
CA ILE A 9 -16.33 -28.44 -1.97
C ILE A 9 -15.25 -28.68 -3.03
N LYS A 10 -14.52 -29.80 -2.96
CA LYS A 10 -13.57 -30.15 -4.00
C LYS A 10 -14.24 -30.26 -5.38
N GLN A 11 -15.42 -30.89 -5.47
CA GLN A 11 -16.14 -31.01 -6.74
C GLN A 11 -16.54 -29.63 -7.30
N ILE A 12 -16.94 -28.69 -6.44
CA ILE A 12 -17.36 -27.34 -6.86
C ILE A 12 -16.16 -26.52 -7.34
N TYR A 13 -15.04 -26.54 -6.61
CA TYR A 13 -13.91 -25.66 -6.88
C TYR A 13 -12.88 -26.21 -7.86
N SER A 14 -12.74 -27.53 -7.99
CA SER A 14 -11.72 -28.13 -8.88
C SER A 14 -11.82 -27.69 -10.36
N PRO A 15 -13.01 -27.45 -10.95
CA PRO A 15 -13.08 -26.90 -12.31
C PRO A 15 -12.65 -25.43 -12.43
N ILE A 16 -12.67 -24.68 -11.30
CA ILE A 16 -12.45 -23.23 -11.26
C ILE A 16 -10.98 -22.89 -10.96
N VAL A 17 -10.31 -23.70 -10.14
CA VAL A 17 -8.96 -23.42 -9.65
C VAL A 17 -7.97 -24.45 -10.15
N LYS A 18 -6.76 -24.02 -10.54
CA LYS A 18 -5.69 -24.91 -11.03
C LYS A 18 -5.18 -25.89 -9.96
N LYS A 19 -5.19 -25.48 -8.70
CA LYS A 19 -4.72 -26.29 -7.57
C LYS A 19 -5.58 -26.03 -6.35
N LEU A 20 -6.11 -27.09 -5.78
CA LEU A 20 -6.91 -27.06 -4.55
C LEU A 20 -6.17 -27.82 -3.46
N VAL A 21 -5.91 -27.16 -2.33
CA VAL A 21 -5.22 -27.73 -1.18
C VAL A 21 -6.16 -27.73 0.00
N VAL A 22 -6.33 -28.85 0.67
CA VAL A 22 -7.11 -28.98 1.90
C VAL A 22 -6.20 -28.78 3.08
N ALA A 23 -6.45 -27.72 3.86
CA ALA A 23 -5.73 -27.50 5.10
C ALA A 23 -6.11 -28.54 6.16
N LYS A 24 -5.20 -28.83 7.11
CA LYS A 24 -5.46 -29.76 8.20
C LYS A 24 -6.55 -29.25 9.16
N ASN A 25 -6.59 -27.95 9.39
CA ASN A 25 -7.58 -27.26 10.20
C ASN A 25 -7.91 -25.88 9.62
N ILE A 26 -8.93 -25.22 10.17
CA ILE A 26 -9.38 -23.91 9.73
C ILE A 26 -8.32 -22.84 10.01
N GLN A 27 -7.67 -22.93 11.15
CA GLN A 27 -6.66 -21.96 11.58
C GLN A 27 -5.46 -21.91 10.62
N ASP A 28 -5.01 -23.05 10.10
CA ASP A 28 -3.94 -23.11 9.11
C ASP A 28 -4.34 -22.36 7.81
N ALA A 29 -5.59 -22.55 7.37
CA ALA A 29 -6.10 -21.88 6.17
C ALA A 29 -6.20 -20.36 6.36
N GLU A 30 -6.71 -19.91 7.50
CA GLU A 30 -6.81 -18.48 7.85
C GLU A 30 -5.43 -17.85 8.02
N LEU A 31 -4.54 -18.50 8.78
CA LEU A 31 -3.20 -17.98 9.02
C LEU A 31 -2.35 -17.94 7.74
N SER A 32 -2.53 -18.89 6.82
CA SER A 32 -1.83 -18.86 5.53
C SER A 32 -2.16 -17.60 4.73
N LYS A 33 -3.42 -17.16 4.76
CA LYS A 33 -3.84 -15.91 4.11
C LYS A 33 -3.27 -14.68 4.80
N LEU A 34 -3.26 -14.66 6.13
CA LEU A 34 -2.62 -13.61 6.90
C LEU A 34 -1.11 -13.56 6.62
N LEU A 35 -0.43 -14.71 6.55
CA LEU A 35 1.00 -14.78 6.23
C LEU A 35 1.33 -14.14 4.87
N GLU A 36 0.55 -14.42 3.82
CA GLU A 36 0.73 -13.76 2.52
C GLU A 36 0.64 -12.23 2.62
N ASN A 37 -0.30 -11.71 3.39
CA ASN A 37 -0.48 -10.28 3.58
C ASN A 37 0.65 -9.67 4.41
N MET A 38 1.11 -10.38 5.47
CA MET A 38 2.27 -9.98 6.25
C MET A 38 3.54 -9.96 5.42
N TYR A 39 3.77 -10.99 4.62
CA TYR A 39 4.92 -11.07 3.72
C TYR A 39 4.97 -9.85 2.80
N ARG A 40 3.85 -9.49 2.16
CA ARG A 40 3.77 -8.28 1.33
C ARG A 40 4.02 -7.00 2.13
N ALA A 41 3.38 -6.85 3.28
CA ALA A 41 3.51 -5.64 4.12
C ALA A 41 4.95 -5.42 4.60
N VAL A 42 5.63 -6.49 5.02
CA VAL A 42 7.02 -6.44 5.49
C VAL A 42 7.97 -6.10 4.34
N ASN A 43 7.85 -6.78 3.19
CA ASN A 43 8.73 -6.53 2.05
C ASN A 43 8.52 -5.13 1.44
N ILE A 44 7.28 -4.64 1.38
CA ILE A 44 7.01 -3.24 0.97
C ILE A 44 7.61 -2.27 1.98
N GLY A 45 7.51 -2.55 3.28
CA GLY A 45 8.17 -1.76 4.33
C GLY A 45 9.70 -1.71 4.14
N LEU A 46 10.32 -2.85 3.85
CA LEU A 46 11.77 -2.96 3.60
C LEU A 46 12.19 -2.09 2.41
N VAL A 47 11.54 -2.23 1.24
CA VAL A 47 11.94 -1.44 0.06
C VAL A 47 11.60 0.05 0.21
N ASN A 48 10.59 0.41 0.98
CA ASN A 48 10.29 1.78 1.35
C ASN A 48 11.36 2.40 2.26
N GLU A 49 11.87 1.65 3.22
CA GLU A 49 12.99 2.09 4.06
C GLU A 49 14.28 2.22 3.25
N LEU A 50 14.58 1.25 2.39
CA LEU A 50 15.70 1.32 1.45
C LEU A 50 15.58 2.52 0.51
N LYS A 51 14.38 2.90 0.06
CA LYS A 51 14.17 4.12 -0.72
C LYS A 51 14.66 5.36 0.03
N ILE A 52 14.39 5.46 1.33
CA ILE A 52 14.85 6.58 2.15
C ILE A 52 16.39 6.59 2.28
N ILE A 53 16.98 5.41 2.49
CA ILE A 53 18.43 5.24 2.59
C ILE A 53 19.10 5.62 1.26
N CYS A 54 18.65 5.05 0.16
CA CYS A 54 19.18 5.30 -1.18
C CYS A 54 19.08 6.79 -1.57
N ASP A 55 17.96 7.44 -1.19
CA ASP A 55 17.81 8.88 -1.40
C ASP A 55 18.88 9.71 -0.70
N LYS A 56 19.25 9.35 0.53
CA LYS A 56 20.34 10.00 1.28
C LYS A 56 21.71 9.73 0.67
N LEU A 57 21.92 8.55 0.13
CA LEU A 57 23.16 8.12 -0.53
C LEU A 57 23.25 8.58 -1.99
N LYS A 58 22.19 9.23 -2.54
CA LYS A 58 22.08 9.62 -3.96
C LYS A 58 22.15 8.42 -4.92
N ILE A 59 21.61 7.27 -4.51
CA ILE A 59 21.53 6.03 -5.28
C ILE A 59 20.09 5.85 -5.80
N ASP A 60 19.94 5.38 -7.03
CA ASP A 60 18.64 5.00 -7.55
C ASP A 60 18.22 3.60 -7.07
N ILE A 61 17.27 3.55 -6.16
CA ILE A 61 16.71 2.32 -5.60
C ILE A 61 16.07 1.41 -6.68
N PHE A 62 15.52 1.98 -7.74
CA PHE A 62 14.89 1.18 -8.79
C PHE A 62 15.94 0.37 -9.55
N ASN A 63 17.08 0.96 -9.89
CA ASN A 63 18.20 0.24 -10.48
C ASN A 63 18.75 -0.84 -9.54
N VAL A 64 18.87 -0.55 -8.25
CA VAL A 64 19.31 -1.54 -7.25
C VAL A 64 18.36 -2.76 -7.21
N ILE A 65 17.06 -2.51 -7.23
CA ILE A 65 16.04 -3.58 -7.22
C ILE A 65 16.08 -4.37 -8.53
N GLU A 66 16.26 -3.72 -9.70
CA GLU A 66 16.39 -4.43 -10.98
C GLU A 66 17.61 -5.35 -11.00
N LEU A 67 18.75 -4.87 -10.53
CA LEU A 67 19.97 -5.67 -10.41
C LEU A 67 19.79 -6.85 -9.45
N ALA A 68 19.18 -6.63 -8.28
CA ALA A 68 18.90 -7.71 -7.33
C ALA A 68 17.91 -8.74 -7.90
N ALA A 69 16.97 -8.31 -8.75
CA ALA A 69 15.98 -9.17 -9.39
C ALA A 69 16.55 -10.07 -10.50
N THR A 70 17.81 -9.86 -10.91
CA THR A 70 18.49 -10.80 -11.84
C THR A 70 18.82 -12.14 -11.18
N LYS A 71 18.75 -12.22 -9.85
CA LYS A 71 18.95 -13.46 -9.12
C LYS A 71 17.78 -14.42 -9.32
N ASN A 72 18.07 -15.64 -9.76
CA ASN A 72 17.05 -16.63 -10.11
C ASN A 72 16.36 -17.28 -8.90
N PHE A 73 16.88 -17.06 -7.68
CA PHE A 73 16.34 -17.64 -6.45
C PHE A 73 16.50 -16.68 -5.26
N GLY A 74 15.64 -16.84 -4.28
CA GLY A 74 15.76 -16.15 -2.98
C GLY A 74 15.39 -14.67 -2.98
N PHE A 75 15.13 -14.06 -4.14
CA PHE A 75 14.73 -12.66 -4.24
C PHE A 75 13.39 -12.52 -4.98
N GLN A 76 12.41 -11.97 -4.29
CA GLN A 76 11.15 -11.56 -4.90
C GLN A 76 11.11 -10.03 -5.00
N LYS A 77 10.90 -9.53 -6.22
CA LYS A 77 10.87 -8.10 -6.51
C LYS A 77 9.67 -7.41 -5.87
N PHE A 78 9.94 -6.43 -5.03
CA PHE A 78 8.98 -5.44 -4.54
C PHE A 78 9.47 -4.04 -4.91
N LEU A 79 8.54 -3.13 -5.18
CA LEU A 79 8.85 -1.74 -5.52
C LEU A 79 8.42 -0.82 -4.38
N PRO A 80 9.21 0.23 -4.07
CA PRO A 80 8.79 1.25 -3.13
C PRO A 80 7.61 2.04 -3.67
N GLY A 81 6.73 2.47 -2.78
CA GLY A 81 5.52 3.21 -3.11
C GLY A 81 5.17 4.23 -2.02
N PRO A 82 4.05 4.93 -2.15
CA PRO A 82 3.65 5.97 -1.21
C PRO A 82 3.16 5.45 0.14
N GLY A 83 3.14 4.15 0.34
CA GLY A 83 2.64 3.44 1.51
C GLY A 83 1.79 2.24 1.13
N LEU A 84 1.05 1.69 2.09
CA LEU A 84 0.11 0.59 1.87
C LEU A 84 -1.31 1.12 1.69
N GLY A 85 -2.04 0.54 0.76
CA GLY A 85 -3.45 0.79 0.54
C GLY A 85 -4.24 -0.51 0.33
N GLY A 86 -5.56 -0.38 0.14
CA GLY A 86 -6.49 -1.50 0.05
C GLY A 86 -7.02 -1.91 1.42
N HIS A 87 -7.86 -2.95 1.44
CA HIS A 87 -8.55 -3.36 2.66
C HIS A 87 -7.71 -4.28 3.57
N CYS A 88 -7.00 -5.26 2.98
CA CYS A 88 -6.37 -6.33 3.77
C CYS A 88 -4.96 -5.96 4.27
N ILE A 89 -4.06 -5.53 3.36
CA ILE A 89 -2.64 -5.35 3.70
C ILE A 89 -2.40 -4.27 4.78
N PRO A 90 -3.13 -3.15 4.82
CA PRO A 90 -3.01 -2.18 5.91
C PRO A 90 -3.62 -2.63 7.24
N ILE A 91 -4.58 -3.57 7.25
CA ILE A 91 -5.43 -3.90 8.40
C ILE A 91 -5.06 -5.24 9.05
N ASP A 92 -4.87 -6.30 8.26
CA ASP A 92 -4.60 -7.65 8.76
C ASP A 92 -3.39 -7.75 9.70
N PRO A 93 -2.29 -6.98 9.50
CA PRO A 93 -1.16 -6.94 10.43
C PRO A 93 -1.56 -6.56 11.85
N TYR A 94 -2.57 -5.69 11.99
CA TYR A 94 -3.02 -5.24 13.31
C TYR A 94 -3.88 -6.30 14.00
N TYR A 95 -4.71 -7.02 13.25
CA TYR A 95 -5.45 -8.15 13.78
C TYR A 95 -4.51 -9.22 14.33
N LEU A 96 -3.51 -9.62 13.54
CA LEU A 96 -2.54 -10.61 13.96
C LEU A 96 -1.71 -10.09 15.16
N SER A 97 -1.34 -8.82 15.16
CA SER A 97 -0.64 -8.21 16.30
C SER A 97 -1.50 -8.19 17.56
N TRP A 98 -2.79 -7.93 17.44
CA TRP A 98 -3.70 -7.88 18.55
C TRP A 98 -3.89 -9.26 19.18
N ILE A 99 -4.19 -10.30 18.38
CA ILE A 99 -4.37 -11.67 18.90
C ILE A 99 -3.06 -12.22 19.48
N SER A 100 -1.92 -11.93 18.84
CA SER A 100 -0.59 -12.32 19.33
C SER A 100 -0.29 -11.72 20.69
N LYS A 101 -0.59 -10.44 20.91
CA LYS A 101 -0.44 -9.78 22.22
C LYS A 101 -1.30 -10.41 23.30
N LYS A 102 -2.55 -10.77 22.97
CA LYS A 102 -3.42 -11.49 23.91
C LYS A 102 -2.87 -12.84 24.33
N ASN A 103 -2.07 -13.47 23.46
CA ASN A 103 -1.39 -14.74 23.74
C ASN A 103 0.06 -14.56 24.22
N GLY A 104 0.41 -13.39 24.75
CA GLY A 104 1.69 -13.14 25.41
C GLY A 104 2.87 -12.80 24.51
N TYR A 105 2.68 -12.59 23.18
CA TYR A 105 3.76 -12.24 22.28
C TYR A 105 3.52 -10.93 21.53
N VAL A 106 4.48 -10.01 21.56
CA VAL A 106 4.44 -8.74 20.82
C VAL A 106 5.21 -8.87 19.52
N PRO A 107 4.55 -8.90 18.35
CA PRO A 107 5.23 -9.09 17.08
C PRO A 107 6.01 -7.83 16.68
N LYS A 108 7.32 -7.96 16.53
CA LYS A 108 8.25 -6.86 16.24
C LYS A 108 8.24 -6.47 14.76
N PHE A 109 8.49 -7.43 13.86
CA PHE A 109 8.57 -7.18 12.41
C PHE A 109 7.30 -6.55 11.84
N ILE A 110 6.14 -7.09 12.18
CA ILE A 110 4.84 -6.57 11.73
C ILE A 110 4.65 -5.13 12.20
N SER A 111 4.99 -4.86 13.47
CA SER A 111 4.84 -3.53 14.08
C SER A 111 5.76 -2.51 13.43
N ILE A 112 7.03 -2.88 13.17
CA ILE A 112 8.02 -2.00 12.53
C ILE A 112 7.63 -1.73 11.07
N ALA A 113 7.32 -2.76 10.30
CA ALA A 113 6.90 -2.61 8.90
C ALA A 113 5.67 -1.69 8.76
N GLY A 114 4.69 -1.86 9.64
CA GLY A 114 3.52 -0.98 9.69
C GLY A 114 3.87 0.48 10.00
N LYS A 115 4.80 0.74 10.93
CA LYS A 115 5.29 2.10 11.24
C LYS A 115 6.02 2.73 10.05
N ILE A 116 6.91 1.98 9.39
CA ILE A 116 7.64 2.45 8.22
C ILE A 116 6.64 2.83 7.12
N ASN A 117 5.77 1.92 6.71
CA ASN A 117 4.81 2.16 5.62
C ASN A 117 3.91 3.38 5.89
N ARG A 118 3.45 3.59 7.14
CA ARG A 118 2.67 4.78 7.52
C ARG A 118 3.47 6.08 7.52
N SER A 119 4.79 6.01 7.66
CA SER A 119 5.65 7.20 7.66
C SER A 119 5.93 7.75 6.26
N ILE A 120 5.79 6.93 5.23
CA ILE A 120 6.17 7.29 3.85
C ILE A 120 5.43 8.51 3.29
N PRO A 121 4.11 8.67 3.45
CA PRO A 121 3.43 9.88 2.99
C PRO A 121 4.04 11.17 3.55
N LYS A 122 4.41 11.16 4.83
CA LYS A 122 5.06 12.30 5.49
C LYS A 122 6.47 12.53 4.93
N TRP A 123 7.23 11.46 4.68
CA TRP A 123 8.56 11.56 4.08
C TRP A 123 8.49 12.12 2.66
N ILE A 124 7.56 11.65 1.82
CA ILE A 124 7.34 12.14 0.45
C ILE A 124 7.07 13.65 0.46
N VAL A 125 6.12 14.12 1.28
CA VAL A 125 5.81 15.55 1.35
C VAL A 125 7.01 16.35 1.86
N LYS A 126 7.73 15.85 2.88
CA LYS A 126 8.95 16.51 3.38
C LYS A 126 10.01 16.61 2.28
N LYS A 127 10.26 15.53 1.54
CA LYS A 127 11.24 15.48 0.45
C LYS A 127 10.85 16.41 -0.71
N MET A 128 9.58 16.41 -1.10
CA MET A 128 9.07 17.33 -2.10
C MET A 128 9.34 18.79 -1.70
N LEU A 129 8.99 19.16 -0.47
CA LEU A 129 9.16 20.52 0.02
C LEU A 129 10.63 20.95 0.15
N SER A 130 11.54 20.02 0.50
CA SER A 130 12.97 20.34 0.58
C SER A 130 13.61 20.63 -0.79
N ASN A 131 13.02 20.12 -1.86
CA ASN A 131 13.50 20.32 -3.22
C ASN A 131 12.90 21.55 -3.92
N LEU A 132 11.88 22.17 -3.34
CA LEU A 132 11.13 23.28 -3.94
C LEU A 132 11.34 24.55 -3.14
N LYS A 133 11.85 25.61 -3.79
CA LYS A 133 12.13 26.92 -3.16
C LYS A 133 10.96 27.92 -3.25
N SER A 134 9.86 27.58 -3.94
CA SER A 134 8.75 28.48 -4.16
C SER A 134 7.85 28.62 -2.94
N LYS A 135 7.41 29.86 -2.65
CA LYS A 135 6.44 30.16 -1.56
C LYS A 135 5.00 29.80 -1.95
N ASN A 136 4.65 29.79 -3.24
CA ASN A 136 3.31 29.49 -3.76
C ASN A 136 3.27 28.13 -4.45
N LEU A 137 3.43 27.06 -3.67
CA LEU A 137 3.40 25.70 -4.19
C LEU A 137 1.97 25.26 -4.45
N LYS A 138 1.77 24.67 -5.63
CA LYS A 138 0.58 23.93 -5.99
C LYS A 138 0.99 22.50 -6.40
N VAL A 139 0.36 21.50 -5.84
CA VAL A 139 0.71 20.10 -6.04
C VAL A 139 -0.38 19.41 -6.84
N LEU A 140 0.00 18.69 -7.88
CA LEU A 140 -0.87 17.78 -8.60
C LEU A 140 -0.58 16.35 -8.20
N ILE A 141 -1.60 15.65 -7.71
CA ILE A 141 -1.53 14.23 -7.33
C ILE A 141 -2.09 13.42 -8.51
N LEU A 142 -1.27 12.53 -9.05
CA LEU A 142 -1.64 11.63 -10.13
C LEU A 142 -2.03 10.27 -9.57
N GLY A 143 -3.32 9.97 -9.60
CA GLY A 143 -3.89 8.73 -9.06
C GLY A 143 -4.27 8.82 -7.59
N VAL A 144 -5.48 8.36 -7.28
CA VAL A 144 -5.99 8.19 -5.91
C VAL A 144 -6.39 6.75 -5.61
N SER A 145 -6.49 5.88 -6.61
CA SER A 145 -6.64 4.44 -6.40
C SER A 145 -5.41 3.88 -5.69
N TYR A 146 -5.62 2.90 -4.81
CA TYR A 146 -4.48 2.28 -4.11
C TYR A 146 -3.65 1.35 -5.01
N LYS A 147 -4.17 0.96 -6.17
CA LYS A 147 -3.52 0.08 -7.15
C LYS A 147 -3.87 0.51 -8.57
N LYS A 148 -3.00 0.18 -9.53
CA LYS A 148 -3.23 0.47 -10.97
C LYS A 148 -4.48 -0.24 -11.49
N ASN A 149 -5.22 0.44 -12.37
CA ASN A 149 -6.34 -0.11 -13.14
C ASN A 149 -7.49 -0.68 -12.30
N ILE A 150 -7.76 -0.09 -11.15
CA ILE A 150 -8.91 -0.44 -10.32
C ILE A 150 -9.62 0.80 -9.79
N GLU A 151 -10.93 0.71 -9.62
CA GLU A 151 -11.76 1.72 -8.96
C GLU A 151 -11.85 1.41 -7.46
N ASP A 152 -10.71 1.49 -6.75
CA ASP A 152 -10.66 1.28 -5.30
C ASP A 152 -9.70 2.27 -4.63
N ASP A 153 -10.24 3.15 -3.79
CA ASP A 153 -9.52 4.20 -3.07
C ASP A 153 -9.36 3.91 -1.57
N ARG A 154 -9.80 2.72 -1.11
CA ARG A 154 -9.73 2.35 0.31
C ARG A 154 -8.31 2.38 0.82
N GLU A 155 -8.10 3.04 1.96
CA GLU A 155 -6.79 3.20 2.61
C GLU A 155 -5.69 3.73 1.67
N SER A 156 -6.06 4.45 0.60
CA SER A 156 -5.07 4.97 -0.34
C SER A 156 -4.12 5.96 0.34
N PRO A 157 -2.79 5.76 0.20
CA PRO A 157 -1.79 6.69 0.72
C PRO A 157 -1.89 8.11 0.16
N SER A 158 -2.51 8.28 -1.01
CA SER A 158 -2.77 9.58 -1.62
C SER A 158 -3.59 10.49 -0.71
N PHE A 159 -4.56 9.93 0.03
CA PHE A 159 -5.34 10.71 1.00
C PHE A 159 -4.51 11.20 2.19
N ASN A 160 -3.57 10.39 2.66
CA ASN A 160 -2.64 10.81 3.71
C ASN A 160 -1.73 11.95 3.23
N ILE A 161 -1.25 11.88 1.98
CA ILE A 161 -0.50 12.98 1.34
C ILE A 161 -1.36 14.24 1.27
N MET A 162 -2.60 14.14 0.79
CA MET A 162 -3.55 15.26 0.73
C MET A 162 -3.81 15.89 2.10
N LYS A 163 -3.97 15.06 3.15
CA LYS A 163 -4.15 15.51 4.53
C LYS A 163 -2.96 16.32 5.01
N ILE A 164 -1.74 15.85 4.73
CA ILE A 164 -0.51 16.56 5.11
C ILE A 164 -0.36 17.87 4.33
N LEU A 165 -0.65 17.88 3.02
CA LEU A 165 -0.63 19.10 2.22
C LEU A 165 -1.62 20.13 2.75
N LYS A 166 -2.87 19.69 3.05
CA LYS A 166 -3.90 20.56 3.64
C LYS A 166 -3.48 21.14 5.00
N SER A 167 -2.87 20.33 5.88
CA SER A 167 -2.39 20.80 7.19
C SER A 167 -1.24 21.82 7.10
N LYS A 168 -0.55 21.84 5.96
CA LYS A 168 0.52 22.81 5.64
C LYS A 168 0.03 24.00 4.79
N ASN A 169 -1.28 24.14 4.57
CA ASN A 169 -1.89 25.15 3.70
C ASN A 169 -1.34 25.14 2.25
N ILE A 170 -0.90 23.96 1.76
CA ILE A 170 -0.42 23.79 0.38
C ILE A 170 -1.60 23.45 -0.50
N LYS A 171 -1.80 24.24 -1.55
CA LYS A 171 -2.85 23.98 -2.56
C LYS A 171 -2.52 22.72 -3.33
N PHE A 172 -3.51 21.86 -3.53
CA PHE A 172 -3.34 20.67 -4.35
C PHE A 172 -4.59 20.39 -5.19
N GLU A 173 -4.38 19.77 -6.32
CA GLU A 173 -5.39 19.16 -7.17
C GLU A 173 -5.05 17.69 -7.38
N TYR A 174 -5.96 16.93 -7.97
CA TYR A 174 -5.68 15.55 -8.34
C TYR A 174 -6.25 15.23 -9.73
N ASN A 175 -5.67 14.25 -10.37
CA ASN A 175 -6.20 13.58 -11.54
C ASN A 175 -6.30 12.08 -11.27
N ASP A 176 -7.44 11.51 -11.59
CA ASP A 176 -7.66 10.06 -11.60
C ASP A 176 -8.80 9.74 -12.57
N PRO A 177 -8.62 8.79 -13.51
CA PRO A 177 -9.65 8.45 -14.50
C PRO A 177 -10.83 7.69 -13.88
N PHE A 178 -10.66 7.00 -12.76
CA PHE A 178 -11.71 6.22 -12.10
C PHE A 178 -12.47 7.05 -11.06
N PHE A 179 -11.82 8.06 -10.46
CA PHE A 179 -12.41 8.90 -9.41
C PHE A 179 -12.59 10.33 -9.89
N LEU A 180 -13.68 10.58 -10.64
CA LEU A 180 -14.03 11.94 -11.09
C LEU A 180 -14.33 12.89 -9.94
N LYS A 181 -14.75 12.36 -8.79
CA LYS A 181 -14.99 13.10 -7.53
C LYS A 181 -14.57 12.26 -6.34
N LEU A 182 -13.85 12.87 -5.40
CA LEU A 182 -13.49 12.18 -4.16
C LEU A 182 -14.73 11.91 -3.31
N ARG A 183 -14.84 10.68 -2.84
CA ARG A 183 -15.90 10.25 -1.91
C ARG A 183 -15.57 10.74 -0.50
N LYS A 184 -16.58 11.03 0.29
CA LYS A 184 -16.41 11.26 1.72
C LYS A 184 -16.13 9.91 2.38
N SER A 185 -15.01 9.81 3.10
CA SER A 185 -14.72 8.67 3.98
C SER A 185 -14.87 9.07 5.44
N ARG A 186 -14.67 8.13 6.37
CA ARG A 186 -14.66 8.42 7.82
C ARG A 186 -13.56 9.41 8.20
N GLU A 187 -12.40 9.35 7.55
CA GLU A 187 -11.20 10.13 7.88
C GLU A 187 -10.99 11.34 6.96
N PHE A 188 -11.55 11.33 5.75
CA PHE A 188 -11.22 12.30 4.71
C PHE A 188 -12.48 12.89 4.06
N ASN A 189 -12.49 14.22 3.92
CA ASN A 189 -13.51 14.94 3.17
C ASN A 189 -12.86 16.13 2.45
N PHE A 190 -12.39 15.90 1.23
CA PHE A 190 -11.67 16.92 0.47
C PHE A 190 -12.57 17.72 -0.49
N LYS A 191 -13.79 17.26 -0.77
CA LYS A 191 -14.76 17.93 -1.69
C LYS A 191 -14.14 18.36 -3.02
N LYS A 192 -13.24 17.56 -3.61
CA LYS A 192 -12.53 17.86 -4.85
C LYS A 192 -13.01 17.00 -6.01
N LYS A 193 -12.84 17.53 -7.24
CA LYS A 193 -13.05 16.82 -8.51
C LYS A 193 -11.71 16.58 -9.18
N SER A 194 -11.61 15.49 -9.94
CA SER A 194 -10.48 15.20 -10.81
C SER A 194 -10.36 16.29 -11.87
N ILE A 195 -9.14 16.77 -12.10
CA ILE A 195 -8.86 17.74 -13.17
C ILE A 195 -8.31 17.00 -14.40
N GLU A 196 -8.59 17.52 -15.60
CA GLU A 196 -7.99 17.01 -16.82
C GLU A 196 -6.51 17.36 -16.91
N LEU A 197 -5.71 16.44 -17.45
CA LEU A 197 -4.29 16.64 -17.73
C LEU A 197 -4.13 17.37 -19.08
N ASN A 198 -4.27 18.68 -19.08
CA ASN A 198 -4.07 19.52 -20.25
C ASN A 198 -3.14 20.70 -19.91
N LYS A 199 -2.59 21.36 -20.97
CA LYS A 199 -1.64 22.48 -20.82
C LYS A 199 -2.19 23.61 -19.94
N LYS A 200 -3.50 23.88 -19.98
CA LYS A 200 -4.17 24.92 -19.20
C LYS A 200 -4.14 24.60 -17.70
N ASN A 201 -4.39 23.34 -17.33
CA ASN A 201 -4.44 22.91 -15.93
C ASN A 201 -3.04 22.67 -15.33
N LEU A 202 -2.04 22.34 -16.16
CA LEU A 202 -0.65 22.13 -15.72
C LEU A 202 0.15 23.45 -15.59
N LYS A 203 -0.30 24.56 -16.22
CA LYS A 203 0.34 25.89 -16.12
C LYS A 203 -0.18 26.71 -14.92
N LYS A 204 -1.21 26.28 -14.23
CA LYS A 204 -1.80 26.93 -13.07
C LYS A 204 -1.17 26.48 -11.76
#